data_a817e7b3f6ca1e3eb2891f488fff736d
#
_entry.id   a817e7b3f6ca1e3eb2891f488fff736d
#
_cell.length_a   1.000
_cell.length_b   1.000
_cell.length_c   1.000
_cell.angle_alpha   90.00
_cell.angle_beta   90.00
_cell.angle_gamma   90.00
#
_symmetry.space_group_name_H-M   'P 1'
#
loop_
_entity.id
_entity.type
_entity.pdbx_description
1 polymer ?
#
loop_
_entity_poly.entity_id
_entity_poly.type
_entity_poly.pdbx_seq_one_letter_code
_entity_poly.pdbx_strand_id
1 'polypeptide(L)'
;MRSVMLISELALAAVSIGPRMATAQAPSTDIWIVPLVARGPALTLGAPRNVTARAGYDNQPSWATSGDAIFFTSNLDNTQTDIFRFDVPSGRTAQVTNTPESEYSATAIPGADAISVVRVERDSTQRLWRFPLNGGAPSLVLTDIRPVGYHAWIDARTLALFVLGSPATLLIADATSGSARVVARGIGRGIARIPGTASVAFVEKVSASDWWVMSYEPPTGTLTRIAPTLEGVEDFAWMPDGRLLMARDSRVYVLNRGSRMWDVVGDLAGTGVTGITRLAVSPAGDQLALVARDRVP
;
A
#
# COMPACT_ATOMS: atom_id res chain seq x y z
N MET A 1 15.19 -35.30 76.26
CA MET A 1 15.66 -35.61 74.92
C MET A 1 14.44 -35.79 74.04
N ARG A 2 14.14 -34.79 73.22
CA ARG A 2 13.08 -34.82 72.19
C ARG A 2 13.72 -34.28 70.90
N SER A 3 13.92 -35.13 69.91
CA SER A 3 14.37 -34.84 68.58
C SER A 3 13.29 -34.05 67.78
N VAL A 4 13.63 -32.93 67.24
CA VAL A 4 12.78 -32.19 66.34
C VAL A 4 13.25 -32.53 64.92
N MET A 5 12.35 -33.08 64.14
CA MET A 5 12.50 -33.46 62.76
C MET A 5 12.12 -32.23 61.90
N LEU A 6 13.06 -31.66 61.16
CA LEU A 6 12.79 -30.62 60.12
C LEU A 6 12.32 -31.29 58.85
N ILE A 7 11.10 -30.98 58.45
CA ILE A 7 10.56 -31.33 57.11
C ILE A 7 10.80 -30.11 56.20
N SER A 8 11.64 -30.27 55.17
CA SER A 8 11.83 -29.27 54.13
C SER A 8 10.77 -29.46 53.07
N GLU A 9 9.88 -28.51 52.93
CA GLU A 9 8.94 -28.45 51.81
C GLU A 9 9.64 -27.91 50.55
N LEU A 10 9.70 -28.76 49.51
CA LEU A 10 10.12 -28.34 48.16
C LEU A 10 8.90 -27.72 47.46
N ALA A 11 8.93 -26.39 47.27
CA ALA A 11 7.92 -25.71 46.48
C ALA A 11 8.21 -25.92 44.98
N LEU A 12 7.36 -26.72 44.34
CA LEU A 12 7.35 -26.90 42.88
C LEU A 12 6.72 -25.67 42.22
N ALA A 13 7.53 -24.79 41.62
CA ALA A 13 7.03 -23.68 40.83
C ALA A 13 6.49 -24.21 39.50
N ALA A 14 5.19 -24.27 39.35
CA ALA A 14 4.52 -24.56 38.09
C ALA A 14 4.66 -23.33 37.15
N VAL A 15 5.53 -23.43 36.15
CA VAL A 15 5.61 -22.46 35.04
C VAL A 15 4.39 -22.70 34.16
N SER A 16 3.38 -21.85 34.29
CA SER A 16 2.25 -21.82 33.36
C SER A 16 2.69 -21.25 32.03
N ILE A 17 2.91 -22.12 31.04
CA ILE A 17 3.06 -21.73 29.64
C ILE A 17 1.66 -21.34 29.14
N GLY A 18 1.33 -20.06 29.20
CA GLY A 18 0.12 -19.52 28.57
C GLY A 18 0.15 -19.78 27.07
N PRO A 19 -1.02 -19.96 26.41
CA PRO A 19 -1.06 -20.14 24.96
C PRO A 19 -0.45 -18.92 24.28
N ARG A 20 0.62 -19.12 23.52
CA ARG A 20 1.11 -18.13 22.56
C ARG A 20 -0.02 -17.89 21.57
N MET A 21 -0.59 -16.68 21.57
CA MET A 21 -1.45 -16.26 20.46
C MET A 21 -0.64 -16.40 19.18
N ALA A 22 -1.06 -17.31 18.32
CA ALA A 22 -0.54 -17.40 16.96
C ALA A 22 -0.85 -16.05 16.30
N THR A 23 0.17 -15.27 15.97
CA THR A 23 0.02 -14.10 15.11
C THR A 23 -0.54 -14.61 13.80
N ALA A 24 -1.73 -14.12 13.41
CA ALA A 24 -2.33 -14.50 12.14
C ALA A 24 -1.32 -14.19 11.03
N GLN A 25 -0.88 -15.24 10.33
CA GLN A 25 0.04 -15.09 9.20
C GLN A 25 -0.66 -14.21 8.15
N ALA A 26 0.07 -13.24 7.60
CA ALA A 26 -0.45 -12.42 6.50
C ALA A 26 -0.88 -13.34 5.34
N PRO A 27 -2.01 -13.05 4.67
CA PRO A 27 -2.48 -13.89 3.56
C PRO A 27 -1.42 -13.95 2.46
N SER A 28 -1.22 -15.16 1.90
CA SER A 28 -0.34 -15.33 0.75
C SER A 28 -0.91 -14.60 -0.47
N THR A 29 -0.11 -13.74 -1.07
CA THR A 29 -0.51 -12.89 -2.20
C THR A 29 0.64 -12.69 -3.16
N ASP A 30 0.32 -12.60 -4.46
CA ASP A 30 1.26 -12.34 -5.53
C ASP A 30 1.02 -10.99 -6.21
N ILE A 31 2.10 -10.47 -6.81
CA ILE A 31 2.04 -9.34 -7.74
C ILE A 31 1.85 -9.87 -9.16
N TRP A 32 0.85 -9.33 -9.84
CA TRP A 32 0.56 -9.61 -11.25
C TRP A 32 0.68 -8.34 -12.07
N ILE A 33 1.13 -8.48 -13.31
CA ILE A 33 1.10 -7.40 -14.32
C ILE A 33 0.11 -7.78 -15.40
N VAL A 34 -0.78 -6.84 -15.71
CA VAL A 34 -1.81 -6.97 -16.75
C VAL A 34 -1.62 -5.85 -17.76
N PRO A 35 -1.41 -6.14 -19.05
CA PRO A 35 -1.41 -5.10 -20.07
C PRO A 35 -2.74 -4.36 -20.12
N LEU A 36 -2.69 -3.03 -20.23
CA LEU A 36 -3.84 -2.14 -20.46
C LEU A 36 -3.78 -1.60 -21.88
N VAL A 37 -4.86 -1.79 -22.62
CA VAL A 37 -4.96 -1.25 -23.98
C VAL A 37 -6.11 -0.27 -24.05
N ALA A 38 -5.76 1.01 -24.16
CA ALA A 38 -6.71 2.10 -24.32
C ALA A 38 -6.94 2.40 -25.83
N ARG A 39 -8.20 2.40 -26.27
CA ARG A 39 -8.62 2.79 -27.62
C ARG A 39 -9.76 3.79 -27.51
N GLY A 40 -9.42 5.08 -27.46
CA GLY A 40 -10.38 6.13 -27.13
C GLY A 40 -10.99 5.89 -25.74
N PRO A 41 -12.33 5.88 -25.61
CA PRO A 41 -12.97 5.61 -24.33
C PRO A 41 -12.88 4.13 -23.89
N ALA A 42 -12.66 3.21 -24.80
CA ALA A 42 -12.57 1.79 -24.50
C ALA A 42 -11.24 1.45 -23.81
N LEU A 43 -11.32 0.61 -22.78
CA LEU A 43 -10.18 0.04 -22.08
C LEU A 43 -10.34 -1.47 -22.04
N THR A 44 -9.28 -2.21 -22.36
CA THR A 44 -9.27 -3.68 -22.32
C THR A 44 -8.06 -4.20 -21.56
N LEU A 45 -8.19 -5.40 -20.99
CA LEU A 45 -7.13 -6.11 -20.27
C LEU A 45 -6.48 -7.13 -21.21
N GLY A 46 -5.15 -7.16 -21.22
CA GLY A 46 -4.38 -8.24 -21.83
C GLY A 46 -4.24 -9.45 -20.90
N ALA A 47 -3.43 -10.43 -21.31
CA ALA A 47 -3.16 -11.62 -20.50
C ALA A 47 -2.32 -11.25 -19.26
N PRO A 48 -2.77 -11.60 -18.04
CA PRO A 48 -2.03 -11.33 -16.82
C PRO A 48 -0.79 -12.23 -16.71
N ARG A 49 0.28 -11.68 -16.14
CA ARG A 49 1.51 -12.40 -15.80
C ARG A 49 1.78 -12.29 -14.31
N ASN A 50 1.89 -13.42 -13.60
CA ASN A 50 2.37 -13.46 -12.23
C ASN A 50 3.88 -13.17 -12.22
N VAL A 51 4.34 -12.19 -11.45
CA VAL A 51 5.75 -11.77 -11.43
C VAL A 51 6.46 -12.15 -10.13
N THR A 52 5.75 -12.58 -9.11
CA THR A 52 6.33 -13.10 -7.87
C THR A 52 6.17 -14.61 -7.75
N ALA A 53 5.02 -15.19 -8.11
CA ALA A 53 4.75 -16.62 -8.31
C ALA A 53 5.34 -17.55 -7.21
N ARG A 54 5.15 -17.20 -5.94
CA ARG A 54 5.70 -17.95 -4.80
C ARG A 54 4.78 -17.82 -3.58
N ALA A 55 4.86 -18.79 -2.68
CA ALA A 55 4.17 -18.67 -1.39
C ALA A 55 4.76 -17.51 -0.58
N GLY A 56 3.90 -16.75 0.10
CA GLY A 56 4.27 -15.65 0.97
C GLY A 56 3.51 -14.36 0.69
N TYR A 57 3.91 -13.30 1.36
CA TYR A 57 3.29 -11.99 1.25
C TYR A 57 4.06 -11.11 0.27
N ASP A 58 3.50 -10.89 -0.93
CA ASP A 58 3.95 -9.90 -1.89
C ASP A 58 2.82 -8.91 -2.13
N ASN A 59 3.02 -7.62 -1.78
CA ASN A 59 1.94 -6.66 -1.71
C ASN A 59 2.40 -5.22 -1.97
N GLN A 60 1.45 -4.29 -2.04
CA GLN A 60 1.68 -2.85 -2.10
C GLN A 60 2.57 -2.43 -3.29
N PRO A 61 2.25 -2.87 -4.53
CA PRO A 61 3.04 -2.50 -5.69
C PRO A 61 2.95 -1.01 -5.97
N SER A 62 4.07 -0.42 -6.35
CA SER A 62 4.15 0.93 -6.90
C SER A 62 5.14 0.97 -8.05
N TRP A 63 4.82 1.74 -9.09
CA TRP A 63 5.70 1.87 -10.24
C TRP A 63 6.85 2.85 -9.97
N ALA A 64 8.03 2.54 -10.48
CA ALA A 64 9.09 3.52 -10.68
C ALA A 64 8.60 4.62 -11.64
N THR A 65 9.13 5.82 -11.50
CA THR A 65 8.75 6.96 -12.37
C THR A 65 9.05 6.73 -13.84
N SER A 66 10.06 5.91 -14.16
CA SER A 66 10.38 5.47 -15.51
C SER A 66 9.38 4.48 -16.11
N GLY A 67 8.59 3.79 -15.28
CA GLY A 67 7.68 2.72 -15.71
C GLY A 67 8.36 1.38 -16.02
N ASP A 68 9.66 1.27 -15.85
CA ASP A 68 10.44 0.06 -16.13
C ASP A 68 10.54 -0.91 -14.95
N ALA A 69 10.08 -0.51 -13.77
CA ALA A 69 10.13 -1.34 -12.58
C ALA A 69 8.95 -1.13 -11.65
N ILE A 70 8.70 -2.14 -10.80
CA ILE A 70 7.73 -2.12 -9.72
C ILE A 70 8.48 -2.33 -8.40
N PHE A 71 8.27 -1.42 -7.45
CA PHE A 71 8.62 -1.65 -6.05
C PHE A 71 7.44 -2.34 -5.35
N PHE A 72 7.73 -3.27 -4.47
CA PHE A 72 6.71 -3.96 -3.70
C PHE A 72 7.25 -4.41 -2.34
N THR A 73 6.35 -4.58 -1.39
CA THR A 73 6.63 -5.14 -0.07
C THR A 73 6.60 -6.65 -0.15
N SER A 74 7.61 -7.30 0.39
CA SER A 74 7.75 -8.76 0.37
C SER A 74 8.23 -9.29 1.71
N ASN A 75 7.69 -10.45 2.09
CA ASN A 75 8.13 -11.23 3.26
C ASN A 75 8.65 -12.59 2.77
N LEU A 76 9.94 -12.66 2.45
CA LEU A 76 10.57 -13.86 1.88
C LEU A 76 10.80 -14.98 2.90
N ASP A 77 11.08 -14.63 4.13
CA ASP A 77 11.49 -15.56 5.19
C ASP A 77 10.48 -15.67 6.34
N ASN A 78 9.33 -15.00 6.21
CA ASN A 78 8.27 -14.89 7.23
C ASN A 78 8.72 -14.24 8.55
N THR A 79 9.88 -13.57 8.58
CA THR A 79 10.37 -12.88 9.78
C THR A 79 10.03 -11.39 9.77
N GLN A 80 10.27 -10.72 8.65
CA GLN A 80 10.00 -9.30 8.45
C GLN A 80 9.66 -9.01 6.99
N THR A 81 9.27 -7.78 6.70
CA THR A 81 9.01 -7.31 5.34
C THR A 81 10.10 -6.34 4.91
N ASP A 82 10.56 -6.51 3.67
CA ASP A 82 11.47 -5.62 2.98
C ASP A 82 10.86 -5.13 1.67
N ILE A 83 11.48 -4.11 1.08
CA ILE A 83 11.12 -3.63 -0.24
C ILE A 83 11.96 -4.33 -1.29
N PHE A 84 11.29 -4.84 -2.31
CA PHE A 84 11.88 -5.44 -3.49
C PHE A 84 11.55 -4.61 -4.73
N ARG A 85 12.40 -4.73 -5.75
CA ARG A 85 12.21 -4.12 -7.08
C ARG A 85 12.16 -5.24 -8.11
N PHE A 86 11.06 -5.32 -8.85
CA PHE A 86 10.94 -6.14 -10.05
C PHE A 86 11.22 -5.27 -11.28
N ASP A 87 12.21 -5.65 -12.06
CA ASP A 87 12.60 -5.02 -13.32
C ASP A 87 11.79 -5.65 -14.46
N VAL A 88 10.94 -4.86 -15.09
CA VAL A 88 9.97 -5.36 -16.08
C VAL A 88 10.63 -5.88 -17.34
N PRO A 89 11.65 -5.19 -17.93
CA PRO A 89 12.32 -5.67 -19.13
C PRO A 89 13.10 -6.96 -18.93
N SER A 90 13.84 -7.11 -17.83
CA SER A 90 14.66 -8.30 -17.59
C SER A 90 13.91 -9.41 -16.85
N GLY A 91 12.80 -9.11 -16.21
CA GLY A 91 12.06 -10.04 -15.35
C GLY A 91 12.79 -10.41 -14.06
N ARG A 92 13.78 -9.62 -13.64
CA ARG A 92 14.58 -9.88 -12.42
C ARG A 92 14.01 -9.15 -11.23
N THR A 93 14.06 -9.81 -10.07
CA THR A 93 13.76 -9.22 -8.78
C THR A 93 15.05 -9.01 -7.99
N ALA A 94 15.15 -7.84 -7.32
CA ALA A 94 16.24 -7.50 -6.42
C ALA A 94 15.68 -6.89 -5.12
N GLN A 95 16.33 -7.20 -3.99
CA GLN A 95 16.02 -6.58 -2.71
C GLN A 95 16.54 -5.14 -2.69
N VAL A 96 15.74 -4.19 -2.24
CA VAL A 96 16.07 -2.76 -2.16
C VAL A 96 16.39 -2.34 -0.73
N THR A 97 15.62 -2.83 0.24
CA THR A 97 15.90 -2.62 1.67
C THR A 97 16.33 -3.93 2.30
N ASN A 98 17.25 -3.85 3.26
CA ASN A 98 17.72 -4.97 4.06
C ASN A 98 18.12 -4.40 5.42
N THR A 99 17.15 -4.18 6.27
CA THR A 99 17.32 -3.58 7.60
C THR A 99 16.75 -4.52 8.67
N PRO A 100 17.04 -4.30 9.95
CA PRO A 100 16.43 -5.12 11.00
C PRO A 100 14.97 -4.74 11.33
N GLU A 101 14.41 -3.75 10.65
CA GLU A 101 13.03 -3.29 10.77
C GLU A 101 12.20 -3.71 9.56
N SER A 102 10.88 -3.64 9.66
CA SER A 102 9.97 -3.95 8.54
C SER A 102 9.63 -2.70 7.73
N GLU A 103 9.75 -2.78 6.41
CA GLU A 103 9.40 -1.72 5.46
C GLU A 103 8.18 -2.09 4.62
N TYR A 104 7.33 -1.08 4.37
CA TYR A 104 6.06 -1.21 3.65
C TYR A 104 5.83 -0.03 2.70
N SER A 105 4.94 -0.23 1.72
CA SER A 105 4.35 0.85 0.89
C SER A 105 5.39 1.75 0.24
N ALA A 106 6.38 1.17 -0.43
CA ALA A 106 7.38 1.94 -1.17
C ALA A 106 6.73 2.84 -2.23
N THR A 107 7.20 4.07 -2.34
CA THR A 107 6.77 5.03 -3.36
C THR A 107 7.97 5.82 -3.86
N ALA A 108 8.12 5.94 -5.18
CA ALA A 108 9.16 6.76 -5.78
C ALA A 108 9.01 8.22 -5.35
N ILE A 109 10.10 8.85 -4.92
CA ILE A 109 10.10 10.28 -4.54
C ILE A 109 10.25 11.12 -5.81
N PRO A 110 9.32 12.04 -6.12
CA PRO A 110 9.41 12.87 -7.32
C PRO A 110 10.71 13.67 -7.38
N GLY A 111 11.41 13.56 -8.51
CA GLY A 111 12.66 14.31 -8.75
C GLY A 111 13.88 13.79 -7.99
N ALA A 112 13.81 12.64 -7.32
CA ALA A 112 14.92 12.04 -6.59
C ALA A 112 15.16 10.58 -6.99
N ASP A 113 16.41 10.15 -7.00
CA ASP A 113 16.78 8.73 -7.12
C ASP A 113 16.65 8.05 -5.74
N ALA A 114 15.42 7.97 -5.27
CA ALA A 114 15.08 7.45 -3.94
C ALA A 114 13.63 7.01 -3.88
N ILE A 115 13.34 6.14 -2.92
CA ILE A 115 11.98 5.77 -2.52
C ILE A 115 11.69 6.25 -1.10
N SER A 116 10.43 6.48 -0.79
CA SER A 116 9.93 6.59 0.58
C SER A 116 9.18 5.32 0.96
N VAL A 117 9.31 4.91 2.22
CA VAL A 117 8.68 3.71 2.77
C VAL A 117 8.09 4.01 4.14
N VAL A 118 7.04 3.31 4.51
CA VAL A 118 6.59 3.23 5.90
C VAL A 118 7.45 2.18 6.61
N ARG A 119 8.25 2.60 7.57
CA ARG A 119 9.07 1.72 8.39
C ARG A 119 8.41 1.51 9.76
N VAL A 120 8.32 0.25 10.17
CA VAL A 120 7.96 -0.12 11.53
C VAL A 120 9.25 -0.28 12.32
N GLU A 121 9.56 0.70 13.14
CA GLU A 121 10.79 0.76 13.91
C GLU A 121 10.76 -0.24 15.08
N ARG A 122 11.91 -0.48 15.73
CA ARG A 122 12.05 -1.46 16.83
C ARG A 122 11.10 -1.25 18.00
N ASP A 123 10.72 0.01 18.26
CA ASP A 123 9.73 0.38 19.28
C ASP A 123 8.28 0.34 18.78
N SER A 124 8.06 -0.23 17.60
CA SER A 124 6.77 -0.30 16.87
C SER A 124 6.27 1.06 16.37
N THR A 125 7.07 2.11 16.40
CA THR A 125 6.72 3.39 15.79
C THR A 125 6.71 3.27 14.26
N GLN A 126 5.64 3.75 13.63
CA GLN A 126 5.52 3.76 12.17
C GLN A 126 5.78 5.17 11.65
N ARG A 127 6.90 5.35 10.94
CA ARG A 127 7.28 6.64 10.35
C ARG A 127 7.65 6.51 8.88
N LEU A 128 7.66 7.65 8.18
CA LEU A 128 8.05 7.72 6.77
C LEU A 128 9.56 7.92 6.65
N TRP A 129 10.23 6.98 5.98
CA TRP A 129 11.66 6.97 5.74
C TRP A 129 11.97 7.10 4.25
N ARG A 130 13.07 7.75 3.93
CA ARG A 130 13.66 7.85 2.60
C ARG A 130 14.81 6.87 2.49
N PHE A 131 14.82 6.11 1.39
CA PHE A 131 15.90 5.20 1.01
C PHE A 131 16.47 5.63 -0.34
N PRO A 132 17.73 6.11 -0.42
CA PRO A 132 18.39 6.35 -1.68
C PRO A 132 18.59 5.06 -2.45
N LEU A 133 18.35 5.05 -3.77
CA LEU A 133 18.52 3.87 -4.61
C LEU A 133 19.99 3.64 -5.04
N ASN A 134 20.85 4.61 -4.79
CA ASN A 134 22.29 4.54 -5.05
C ASN A 134 23.13 4.01 -3.86
N GLY A 135 22.47 3.42 -2.84
CA GLY A 135 23.15 2.84 -1.67
C GLY A 135 23.51 3.82 -0.55
N GLY A 136 22.95 5.03 -0.55
CA GLY A 136 23.11 5.99 0.54
C GLY A 136 22.36 5.58 1.83
N ALA A 137 22.71 6.20 2.97
CA ALA A 137 22.05 5.92 4.24
C ALA A 137 20.57 6.36 4.22
N PRO A 138 19.67 5.57 4.82
CA PRO A 138 18.27 5.96 4.97
C PRO A 138 18.12 7.13 5.94
N SER A 139 17.09 7.94 5.75
CA SER A 139 16.79 9.10 6.59
C SER A 139 15.29 9.28 6.78
N LEU A 140 14.88 9.88 7.91
CA LEU A 140 13.48 10.26 8.13
C LEU A 140 13.05 11.33 7.12
N VAL A 141 11.85 11.17 6.58
CA VAL A 141 11.19 12.23 5.79
C VAL A 141 10.49 13.21 6.72
N LEU A 142 9.81 12.70 7.74
CA LEU A 142 9.04 13.47 8.71
C LEU A 142 9.30 12.91 10.12
N THR A 143 9.83 13.74 11.02
CA THR A 143 10.24 13.30 12.37
C THR A 143 9.06 13.06 13.30
N ASP A 144 8.05 13.97 13.28
CA ASP A 144 7.04 14.05 14.34
C ASP A 144 5.69 13.45 13.95
N ILE A 145 5.51 13.06 12.65
CA ILE A 145 4.25 12.50 12.18
C ILE A 145 4.28 10.98 12.31
N ARG A 146 3.42 10.47 13.17
CA ARG A 146 3.27 9.03 13.48
C ARG A 146 1.91 8.73 14.11
N PRO A 147 1.38 7.49 14.00
CA PRO A 147 1.87 6.41 13.16
C PRO A 147 1.38 6.56 11.71
N VAL A 148 2.30 6.58 10.74
CA VAL A 148 1.98 6.63 9.32
C VAL A 148 1.66 5.22 8.81
N GLY A 149 0.52 5.04 8.11
CA GLY A 149 0.17 3.77 7.50
C GLY A 149 0.40 3.73 5.98
N TYR A 150 0.05 4.81 5.28
CA TYR A 150 0.21 4.96 3.83
C TYR A 150 0.52 6.40 3.48
N HIS A 151 1.07 6.61 2.28
CA HIS A 151 1.39 7.96 1.80
C HIS A 151 1.34 8.05 0.27
N ALA A 152 1.20 9.29 -0.22
CA ALA A 152 1.35 9.63 -1.63
C ALA A 152 2.04 10.98 -1.75
N TRP A 153 3.00 11.10 -2.67
CA TRP A 153 3.60 12.37 -3.05
C TRP A 153 2.68 13.12 -4.00
N ILE A 154 2.35 14.35 -3.67
CA ILE A 154 1.62 15.27 -4.56
C ILE A 154 2.63 15.93 -5.52
N ASP A 155 3.76 16.34 -4.99
CA ASP A 155 4.93 16.85 -5.71
C ASP A 155 6.22 16.49 -4.93
N ALA A 156 7.37 17.06 -5.31
CA ALA A 156 8.67 16.77 -4.65
C ALA A 156 8.75 17.21 -3.16
N ARG A 157 7.76 17.98 -2.67
CA ARG A 157 7.76 18.58 -1.34
C ARG A 157 6.51 18.24 -0.54
N THR A 158 5.38 18.07 -1.20
CA THR A 158 4.08 17.93 -0.56
C THR A 158 3.65 16.47 -0.50
N LEU A 159 3.29 16.00 0.68
CA LEU A 159 2.82 14.64 0.98
C LEU A 159 1.37 14.63 1.45
N ALA A 160 0.63 13.63 1.00
CA ALA A 160 -0.61 13.18 1.61
C ALA A 160 -0.31 11.92 2.44
N LEU A 161 -0.74 11.90 3.69
CA LEU A 161 -0.46 10.83 4.66
C LEU A 161 -1.75 10.26 5.23
N PHE A 162 -1.88 8.94 5.18
CA PHE A 162 -2.83 8.21 6.00
C PHE A 162 -2.18 7.96 7.36
N VAL A 163 -2.68 8.63 8.39
CA VAL A 163 -2.21 8.47 9.76
C VAL A 163 -3.20 7.59 10.51
N LEU A 164 -2.68 6.50 11.08
CA LEU A 164 -3.47 5.53 11.84
C LEU A 164 -4.09 6.19 13.06
N GLY A 165 -5.29 5.73 13.40
CA GLY A 165 -6.05 6.23 14.53
C GLY A 165 -7.49 5.72 14.48
N SER A 166 -8.29 6.07 15.46
CA SER A 166 -9.72 5.76 15.50
C SER A 166 -10.52 7.05 15.70
N PRO A 167 -10.97 7.69 14.59
CA PRO A 167 -10.78 7.32 13.18
C PRO A 167 -9.40 7.67 12.62
N ALA A 168 -9.00 6.99 11.52
CA ALA A 168 -7.82 7.36 10.74
C ALA A 168 -7.98 8.76 10.09
N THR A 169 -6.86 9.44 9.83
CA THR A 169 -6.86 10.82 9.33
C THR A 169 -6.00 11.00 8.08
N LEU A 170 -6.46 11.91 7.20
CA LEU A 170 -5.65 12.45 6.11
C LEU A 170 -4.92 13.69 6.58
N LEU A 171 -3.59 13.66 6.51
CA LEU A 171 -2.74 14.83 6.70
C LEU A 171 -2.12 15.25 5.38
N ILE A 172 -2.00 16.56 5.18
CA ILE A 172 -1.12 17.13 4.15
C ILE A 172 0.08 17.71 4.87
N ALA A 173 1.28 17.26 4.47
CA ALA A 173 2.54 17.63 5.10
C ALA A 173 3.53 18.19 4.08
N ASP A 174 4.39 19.07 4.54
CA ASP A 174 5.54 19.60 3.81
C ASP A 174 6.80 18.86 4.26
N ALA A 175 7.41 18.11 3.35
CA ALA A 175 8.58 17.28 3.65
C ALA A 175 9.84 18.11 4.02
N THR A 176 9.89 19.41 3.68
CA THR A 176 11.04 20.28 3.96
C THR A 176 10.93 20.93 5.34
N SER A 177 9.75 21.45 5.69
CA SER A 177 9.53 22.14 6.96
C SER A 177 9.03 21.21 8.07
N GLY A 178 8.53 20.01 7.72
CA GLY A 178 7.85 19.12 8.66
C GLY A 178 6.45 19.57 9.07
N SER A 179 5.99 20.73 8.58
CA SER A 179 4.64 21.23 8.90
C SER A 179 3.57 20.34 8.32
N ALA A 180 2.50 20.10 9.07
CA ALA A 180 1.38 19.27 8.62
C ALA A 180 0.04 19.78 9.13
N ARG A 181 -1.03 19.49 8.38
CA ARG A 181 -2.41 19.79 8.78
C ARG A 181 -3.33 18.61 8.49
N VAL A 182 -4.27 18.37 9.39
CA VAL A 182 -5.35 17.40 9.18
C VAL A 182 -6.37 18.00 8.21
N VAL A 183 -6.72 17.23 7.18
CA VAL A 183 -7.66 17.62 6.12
C VAL A 183 -8.99 16.87 6.24
N ALA A 184 -8.91 15.57 6.55
CA ALA A 184 -10.10 14.73 6.69
C ALA A 184 -9.91 13.68 7.80
N ARG A 185 -11.03 13.17 8.30
CA ARG A 185 -11.08 12.08 9.30
C ARG A 185 -12.03 10.99 8.80
N GLY A 186 -11.86 9.76 9.28
CA GLY A 186 -12.68 8.64 8.83
C GLY A 186 -12.35 8.22 7.40
N ILE A 187 -11.07 8.22 7.06
CA ILE A 187 -10.61 7.87 5.72
C ILE A 187 -10.23 6.39 5.61
N GLY A 188 -10.27 5.87 4.39
CA GLY A 188 -9.67 4.60 3.99
C GLY A 188 -8.20 4.74 3.62
N ARG A 189 -7.53 3.61 3.41
CA ARG A 189 -6.09 3.55 3.09
C ARG A 189 -5.74 3.99 1.66
N GLY A 190 -6.70 4.00 0.74
CA GLY A 190 -6.49 4.41 -0.64
C GLY A 190 -6.20 5.91 -0.72
N ILE A 191 -4.97 6.26 -1.10
CA ILE A 191 -4.51 7.62 -1.33
C ILE A 191 -3.66 7.63 -2.59
N ALA A 192 -3.94 8.54 -3.54
CA ALA A 192 -3.15 8.69 -4.74
C ALA A 192 -3.20 10.13 -5.28
N ARG A 193 -2.09 10.61 -5.84
CA ARG A 193 -2.07 11.85 -6.61
C ARG A 193 -3.00 11.74 -7.83
N ILE A 194 -3.75 12.80 -8.13
CA ILE A 194 -4.55 12.89 -9.34
C ILE A 194 -3.63 13.35 -10.49
N PRO A 195 -3.44 12.57 -11.56
CA PRO A 195 -2.54 12.91 -12.65
C PRO A 195 -2.84 14.28 -13.30
N GLY A 196 -1.80 15.03 -13.63
CA GLY A 196 -1.94 16.34 -14.26
C GLY A 196 -2.43 17.47 -13.35
N THR A 197 -2.57 17.21 -12.04
CA THR A 197 -3.04 18.20 -11.06
C THR A 197 -2.13 18.29 -9.83
N ALA A 198 -2.39 19.29 -8.98
CA ALA A 198 -1.81 19.40 -7.64
C ALA A 198 -2.70 18.77 -6.57
N SER A 199 -3.68 17.97 -6.95
CA SER A 199 -4.67 17.37 -6.06
C SER A 199 -4.32 15.93 -5.69
N VAL A 200 -4.83 15.50 -4.55
CA VAL A 200 -4.78 14.11 -4.09
C VAL A 200 -6.20 13.56 -3.98
N ALA A 201 -6.38 12.32 -4.38
CA ALA A 201 -7.60 11.56 -4.11
C ALA A 201 -7.41 10.65 -2.89
N PHE A 202 -8.49 10.43 -2.17
CA PHE A 202 -8.56 9.53 -1.02
C PHE A 202 -9.96 8.94 -0.86
N VAL A 203 -10.12 7.88 -0.09
CA VAL A 203 -11.44 7.33 0.25
C VAL A 203 -11.92 7.94 1.55
N GLU A 204 -13.12 8.54 1.56
CA GLU A 204 -13.86 8.94 2.75
C GLU A 204 -14.85 7.83 3.12
N LYS A 205 -14.83 7.38 4.37
CA LYS A 205 -15.77 6.38 4.92
C LYS A 205 -16.84 7.12 5.73
N VAL A 206 -17.94 7.49 5.07
CA VAL A 206 -19.05 8.22 5.70
C VAL A 206 -19.80 7.31 6.68
N SER A 207 -19.97 6.04 6.32
CA SER A 207 -20.55 5.00 7.17
C SER A 207 -19.90 3.64 6.87
N ALA A 208 -20.37 2.56 7.44
CA ALA A 208 -19.89 1.22 7.19
C ALA A 208 -20.02 0.79 5.71
N SER A 209 -21.02 1.31 4.99
CA SER A 209 -21.31 0.93 3.59
C SER A 209 -21.32 2.12 2.61
N ASP A 210 -21.16 3.36 3.07
CA ASP A 210 -21.15 4.54 2.22
C ASP A 210 -19.74 5.14 2.16
N TRP A 211 -18.99 4.78 1.12
CA TRP A 211 -17.62 5.21 0.91
C TRP A 211 -17.52 5.97 -0.42
N TRP A 212 -16.72 7.03 -0.40
CA TRP A 212 -16.55 7.92 -1.54
C TRP A 212 -15.09 8.15 -1.89
N VAL A 213 -14.78 8.11 -3.17
CA VAL A 213 -13.53 8.71 -3.66
C VAL A 213 -13.71 10.22 -3.63
N MET A 214 -12.84 10.87 -2.88
CA MET A 214 -12.78 12.33 -2.72
C MET A 214 -11.54 12.87 -3.41
N SER A 215 -11.56 14.13 -3.83
CA SER A 215 -10.36 14.90 -4.13
C SER A 215 -10.16 16.00 -3.10
N TYR A 216 -8.90 16.28 -2.82
CA TYR A 216 -8.47 17.43 -2.04
C TYR A 216 -7.45 18.24 -2.83
N GLU A 217 -7.66 19.54 -2.95
CA GLU A 217 -6.78 20.49 -3.61
C GLU A 217 -6.03 21.33 -2.56
N PRO A 218 -4.74 21.08 -2.30
CA PRO A 218 -4.00 21.75 -1.24
C PRO A 218 -3.95 23.29 -1.34
N PRO A 219 -3.80 23.91 -2.53
CA PRO A 219 -3.72 25.35 -2.65
C PRO A 219 -5.02 26.08 -2.23
N THR A 220 -6.17 25.50 -2.52
CA THR A 220 -7.48 26.12 -2.23
C THR A 220 -8.13 25.57 -0.96
N GLY A 221 -7.70 24.39 -0.51
CA GLY A 221 -8.34 23.65 0.58
C GLY A 221 -9.66 22.98 0.18
N THR A 222 -9.96 22.91 -1.11
CA THR A 222 -11.24 22.41 -1.62
C THR A 222 -11.32 20.89 -1.54
N LEU A 223 -12.42 20.38 -0.98
CA LEU A 223 -12.80 18.96 -0.99
C LEU A 223 -13.96 18.76 -1.98
N THR A 224 -13.83 17.76 -2.85
CA THR A 224 -14.85 17.43 -3.85
C THR A 224 -15.10 15.93 -3.90
N ARG A 225 -16.37 15.51 -3.94
CA ARG A 225 -16.76 14.13 -4.19
C ARG A 225 -16.60 13.80 -5.67
N ILE A 226 -15.88 12.69 -5.98
CA ILE A 226 -15.70 12.20 -7.33
C ILE A 226 -16.77 11.15 -7.66
N ALA A 227 -16.78 10.04 -6.93
CA ALA A 227 -17.72 8.94 -7.12
C ALA A 227 -17.83 8.06 -5.86
N PRO A 228 -18.95 7.32 -5.69
CA PRO A 228 -18.97 6.25 -4.70
C PRO A 228 -17.95 5.18 -5.06
N THR A 229 -17.35 4.51 -4.06
CA THR A 229 -16.49 3.36 -4.31
C THR A 229 -17.30 2.13 -4.73
N LEU A 230 -16.61 1.10 -5.25
CA LEU A 230 -17.20 -0.24 -5.23
C LEU A 230 -17.38 -0.67 -3.77
N GLU A 231 -18.47 -1.40 -3.49
CA GLU A 231 -18.80 -1.85 -2.14
C GLU A 231 -17.63 -2.59 -1.48
N GLY A 232 -17.19 -2.14 -0.32
CA GLY A 232 -16.11 -2.72 0.47
C GLY A 232 -14.70 -2.52 -0.11
N VAL A 233 -14.56 -1.74 -1.18
CA VAL A 233 -13.27 -1.47 -1.84
C VAL A 233 -12.78 -0.07 -1.51
N GLU A 234 -11.54 0.02 -1.04
CA GLU A 234 -10.89 1.31 -0.75
C GLU A 234 -9.61 1.57 -1.57
N ASP A 235 -9.15 0.58 -2.32
CA ASP A 235 -7.99 0.72 -3.19
C ASP A 235 -8.41 1.11 -4.60
N PHE A 236 -7.70 2.08 -5.16
CA PHE A 236 -7.93 2.60 -6.51
C PHE A 236 -6.63 3.03 -7.17
N ALA A 237 -6.62 3.14 -8.49
CA ALA A 237 -5.48 3.67 -9.24
C ALA A 237 -5.95 4.60 -10.37
N TRP A 238 -5.20 5.67 -10.61
CA TRP A 238 -5.45 6.60 -11.70
C TRP A 238 -4.73 6.18 -12.97
N MET A 239 -5.41 6.25 -14.09
CA MET A 239 -4.78 6.29 -15.40
C MET A 239 -4.24 7.70 -15.70
N PRO A 240 -3.16 7.84 -16.48
CA PRO A 240 -2.60 9.16 -16.83
C PRO A 240 -3.60 10.09 -17.53
N ASP A 241 -4.59 9.53 -18.21
CA ASP A 241 -5.66 10.28 -18.89
C ASP A 241 -6.79 10.74 -17.95
N GLY A 242 -6.69 10.46 -16.65
CA GLY A 242 -7.65 10.88 -15.63
C GLY A 242 -8.85 9.95 -15.45
N ARG A 243 -8.85 8.77 -16.05
CA ARG A 243 -9.79 7.67 -15.68
C ARG A 243 -9.33 7.02 -14.38
N LEU A 244 -10.29 6.54 -13.59
CA LEU A 244 -10.03 5.90 -12.31
C LEU A 244 -10.34 4.40 -12.41
N LEU A 245 -9.46 3.56 -11.87
CA LEU A 245 -9.64 2.11 -11.80
C LEU A 245 -9.90 1.67 -10.37
N MET A 246 -10.80 0.72 -10.21
CA MET A 246 -10.98 -0.10 -9.01
C MET A 246 -11.07 -1.57 -9.40
N ALA A 247 -10.88 -2.47 -8.44
CA ALA A 247 -11.12 -3.89 -8.65
C ALA A 247 -11.85 -4.51 -7.47
N ARG A 248 -12.70 -5.51 -7.76
CA ARG A 248 -13.35 -6.34 -6.75
C ARG A 248 -13.37 -7.79 -7.23
N ASP A 249 -12.97 -8.71 -6.36
CA ASP A 249 -12.79 -10.13 -6.66
C ASP A 249 -11.80 -10.36 -7.81
N SER A 250 -12.26 -10.74 -8.99
CA SER A 250 -11.46 -10.93 -10.21
C SER A 250 -11.69 -9.85 -11.27
N ARG A 251 -12.60 -8.89 -11.02
CA ARG A 251 -13.02 -7.89 -12.00
C ARG A 251 -12.34 -6.56 -11.79
N VAL A 252 -11.92 -5.97 -12.91
CA VAL A 252 -11.42 -4.60 -12.97
C VAL A 252 -12.51 -3.70 -13.55
N TYR A 253 -12.67 -2.55 -12.94
CA TYR A 253 -13.68 -1.54 -13.28
C TYR A 253 -13.00 -0.22 -13.59
N VAL A 254 -13.62 0.58 -14.45
CA VAL A 254 -13.19 1.93 -14.80
C VAL A 254 -14.31 2.93 -14.53
N LEU A 255 -13.93 4.06 -13.96
CA LEU A 255 -14.74 5.26 -13.92
C LEU A 255 -14.23 6.24 -14.97
N ASN A 256 -15.02 6.47 -16.01
CA ASN A 256 -14.70 7.44 -17.04
C ASN A 256 -14.83 8.88 -16.49
N ARG A 257 -14.06 9.81 -17.05
CA ARG A 257 -14.12 11.22 -16.63
C ARG A 257 -15.52 11.78 -16.72
N GLY A 258 -15.98 12.41 -15.64
CA GLY A 258 -17.34 12.98 -15.54
C GLY A 258 -18.45 11.96 -15.31
N SER A 259 -18.16 10.66 -15.30
CA SER A 259 -19.10 9.61 -14.90
C SER A 259 -19.15 9.47 -13.37
N ARG A 260 -20.25 8.92 -12.86
CA ARG A 260 -20.39 8.44 -11.48
C ARG A 260 -20.69 6.94 -11.43
N MET A 261 -20.67 6.29 -12.57
CA MET A 261 -20.94 4.86 -12.70
C MET A 261 -19.69 4.13 -13.13
N TRP A 262 -19.44 2.98 -12.52
CA TRP A 262 -18.35 2.10 -12.83
C TRP A 262 -18.72 1.16 -13.96
N ASP A 263 -17.90 1.15 -15.02
CA ASP A 263 -18.00 0.22 -16.12
C ASP A 263 -17.04 -0.95 -15.92
N VAL A 264 -17.44 -2.18 -16.28
CA VAL A 264 -16.55 -3.34 -16.22
C VAL A 264 -15.55 -3.27 -17.38
N VAL A 265 -14.25 -3.32 -17.07
CA VAL A 265 -13.16 -3.42 -18.07
C VAL A 265 -12.94 -4.87 -18.48
N GLY A 266 -12.96 -5.78 -17.51
CA GLY A 266 -12.79 -7.22 -17.76
C GLY A 266 -12.84 -8.05 -16.48
N ASP A 267 -12.93 -9.37 -16.67
CA ASP A 267 -12.92 -10.39 -15.62
C ASP A 267 -11.71 -11.31 -15.81
N LEU A 268 -10.86 -11.40 -14.81
CA LEU A 268 -9.62 -12.17 -14.83
C LEU A 268 -9.75 -13.56 -14.19
N ALA A 269 -10.94 -13.96 -13.74
CA ALA A 269 -11.17 -15.25 -13.06
C ALA A 269 -10.64 -16.45 -13.86
N GLY A 270 -10.85 -16.45 -15.19
CA GLY A 270 -10.39 -17.51 -16.10
C GLY A 270 -8.86 -17.63 -16.21
N THR A 271 -8.11 -16.63 -15.77
CA THR A 271 -6.63 -16.60 -15.81
C THR A 271 -5.98 -16.99 -14.49
N GLY A 272 -6.79 -17.17 -13.45
CA GLY A 272 -6.32 -17.50 -12.10
C GLY A 272 -6.14 -16.34 -11.16
N VAL A 273 -6.40 -15.13 -11.60
CA VAL A 273 -6.38 -13.93 -10.76
C VAL A 273 -7.70 -13.85 -10.01
N THR A 274 -7.65 -13.92 -8.68
CA THR A 274 -8.82 -13.82 -7.79
C THR A 274 -8.47 -13.02 -6.54
N GLY A 275 -9.48 -12.44 -5.90
CA GLY A 275 -9.31 -11.70 -4.66
C GLY A 275 -8.36 -10.52 -4.79
N ILE A 276 -8.53 -9.70 -5.84
CA ILE A 276 -7.72 -8.51 -6.07
C ILE A 276 -7.94 -7.53 -4.92
N THR A 277 -6.84 -7.05 -4.34
CA THR A 277 -6.86 -6.16 -3.17
C THR A 277 -6.16 -4.83 -3.40
N ARG A 278 -5.30 -4.72 -4.43
CA ARG A 278 -4.56 -3.50 -4.73
C ARG A 278 -4.32 -3.33 -6.22
N LEU A 279 -4.16 -2.08 -6.63
CA LEU A 279 -3.92 -1.67 -8.00
C LEU A 279 -2.84 -0.59 -8.08
N ALA A 280 -2.02 -0.63 -9.13
CA ALA A 280 -1.12 0.47 -9.50
C ALA A 280 -0.99 0.52 -11.03
N VAL A 281 -1.31 1.64 -11.64
CA VAL A 281 -1.18 1.86 -13.10
C VAL A 281 0.21 2.39 -13.40
N SER A 282 0.84 1.89 -14.47
CA SER A 282 2.14 2.39 -14.95
C SER A 282 2.06 3.86 -15.36
N PRO A 283 3.18 4.61 -15.31
CA PRO A 283 3.21 6.01 -15.74
C PRO A 283 2.76 6.22 -17.19
N ALA A 284 2.99 5.24 -18.07
CA ALA A 284 2.50 5.27 -19.46
C ALA A 284 1.01 4.91 -19.60
N GLY A 285 0.39 4.31 -18.58
CA GLY A 285 -1.01 3.87 -18.61
C GLY A 285 -1.24 2.59 -19.41
N ASP A 286 -0.20 1.86 -19.75
CA ASP A 286 -0.22 0.65 -20.58
C ASP A 286 -0.12 -0.66 -19.79
N GLN A 287 0.13 -0.58 -18.49
CA GLN A 287 0.22 -1.73 -17.59
C GLN A 287 -0.46 -1.45 -16.25
N LEU A 288 -1.08 -2.49 -15.71
CA LEU A 288 -1.69 -2.53 -14.38
C LEU A 288 -0.97 -3.56 -13.54
N ALA A 289 -0.28 -3.13 -12.49
CA ALA A 289 0.14 -4.01 -11.41
C ALA A 289 -1.04 -4.22 -10.45
N LEU A 290 -1.26 -5.45 -10.04
CA LEU A 290 -2.29 -5.78 -9.06
C LEU A 290 -1.79 -6.85 -8.08
N VAL A 291 -2.40 -6.86 -6.91
CA VAL A 291 -2.21 -7.90 -5.89
C VAL A 291 -3.41 -8.82 -5.93
N ALA A 292 -3.15 -10.11 -6.08
CA ALA A 292 -4.17 -11.14 -6.02
C ALA A 292 -3.79 -12.23 -5.02
N ARG A 293 -4.78 -12.97 -4.54
CA ARG A 293 -4.54 -14.11 -3.65
C ARG A 293 -3.83 -15.22 -4.42
N ASP A 294 -2.91 -15.91 -3.75
CA ASP A 294 -2.35 -17.13 -4.26
C ASP A 294 -3.45 -18.15 -4.50
N ARG A 295 -3.30 -18.93 -5.56
CA ARG A 295 -4.06 -20.16 -5.66
C ARG A 295 -3.57 -21.07 -4.54
N VAL A 296 -4.43 -21.35 -3.57
CA VAL A 296 -4.19 -22.49 -2.69
C VAL A 296 -4.18 -23.72 -3.59
N PRO A 297 -3.10 -24.51 -3.63
CA PRO A 297 -3.04 -25.71 -4.44
C PRO A 297 -4.08 -26.75 -3.99
#